data_48ff7d7f5c3af54188add1fa161b15a5
#
_entry.id   48ff7d7f5c3af54188add1fa161b15a5
#
_cell.length_a   1.000
_cell.length_b   1.000
_cell.length_c   1.000
_cell.angle_alpha   90.00
_cell.angle_beta   90.00
_cell.angle_gamma   90.00
#
_symmetry.space_group_name_H-M   'P 1'
#
loop_
_entity.id
_entity.type
_entity.pdbx_description
1 polymer ?
#
loop_
_entity_poly.entity_id
_entity_poly.type
_entity_poly.pdbx_seq_one_letter_code
_entity_poly.pdbx_strand_id
1 'polypeptide(L)'
;SLAIKRLNQTDDMQIVIEQSLLTSKYMMGVPDSNRDRLLSYLNYAKLKNKVDKVQFYKELFYKAYMLENERAYIHTDKLLDGNSWYDADRTARICQKYVELVTFRGRLKTAVTNAEKMKLNKEIKTEIQVLESEEI
;
A
#
# COMPACT_ATOMS: atom_id res chain seq x y z
N SER A 1 7.71 -12.55 -0.18
CA SER A 1 6.36 -12.19 0.28
C SER A 1 6.40 -11.47 1.63
N LEU A 2 5.47 -10.59 1.85
CA LEU A 2 5.26 -9.86 3.09
C LEU A 2 3.84 -10.10 3.59
N ALA A 3 3.64 -10.13 4.91
CA ALA A 3 2.30 -10.27 5.47
C ALA A 3 2.16 -9.49 6.78
N ILE A 4 1.02 -8.82 6.95
CA ILE A 4 0.61 -8.26 8.23
C ILE A 4 -0.23 -9.30 8.95
N LYS A 5 0.19 -9.67 10.16
CA LYS A 5 -0.42 -10.68 10.99
C LYS A 5 -0.84 -10.09 12.32
N ARG A 6 -1.91 -10.60 12.88
CA ARG A 6 -2.32 -10.33 14.27
C ARG A 6 -2.71 -11.63 14.95
N LEU A 7 -2.64 -11.63 16.27
CA LEU A 7 -3.27 -12.68 17.06
C LEU A 7 -4.79 -12.49 17.07
N ASN A 8 -5.52 -13.56 16.83
CA ASN A 8 -6.96 -13.54 17.04
C ASN A 8 -7.22 -13.43 18.55
N GLN A 9 -8.09 -12.50 18.95
CA GLN A 9 -8.45 -12.29 20.37
C GLN A 9 -9.46 -13.32 20.88
N THR A 10 -9.81 -14.32 20.08
CA THR A 10 -10.61 -15.48 20.50
C THR A 10 -9.74 -16.49 21.26
N ASP A 11 -10.38 -17.40 22.01
CA ASP A 11 -9.69 -18.34 22.94
C ASP A 11 -8.60 -19.24 22.33
N ASP A 12 -8.53 -19.35 21.02
CA ASP A 12 -7.59 -20.19 20.28
C ASP A 12 -6.26 -19.52 19.94
N MET A 13 -6.07 -18.23 20.21
CA MET A 13 -4.82 -17.49 20.01
C MET A 13 -4.21 -17.70 18.60
N GLN A 14 -5.02 -17.95 17.59
CA GLN A 14 -4.55 -18.20 16.23
C GLN A 14 -3.99 -16.93 15.58
N ILE A 15 -2.96 -17.11 14.77
CA ILE A 15 -2.42 -16.02 13.95
C ILE A 15 -3.32 -15.82 12.74
N VAL A 16 -3.89 -14.63 12.63
CA VAL A 16 -4.69 -14.22 11.48
C VAL A 16 -3.84 -13.34 10.56
N ILE A 17 -3.84 -13.65 9.28
CA ILE A 17 -3.21 -12.80 8.26
C ILE A 17 -4.25 -11.74 7.85
N GLU A 18 -3.99 -10.49 8.19
CA GLU A 18 -4.86 -9.36 7.81
C GLU A 18 -4.60 -8.94 6.36
N GLN A 19 -3.35 -8.86 5.97
CA GLN A 19 -2.93 -8.51 4.62
C GLN A 19 -1.68 -9.28 4.23
N SER A 20 -1.60 -9.64 2.96
CA SER A 20 -0.41 -10.25 2.40
C SER A 20 -0.07 -9.62 1.04
N LEU A 21 1.21 -9.56 0.75
CA LEU A 21 1.75 -9.07 -0.50
C LEU A 21 2.72 -10.09 -1.08
N LEU A 22 2.48 -10.47 -2.32
CA LEU A 22 3.45 -11.20 -3.13
C LEU A 22 4.00 -10.22 -4.18
N THR A 23 5.25 -9.86 -4.02
CA THR A 23 5.93 -8.99 -5.00
C THR A 23 6.20 -9.76 -6.30
N SER A 24 6.50 -9.03 -7.37
CA SER A 24 6.97 -9.60 -8.62
C SER A 24 8.21 -10.46 -8.40
N LYS A 25 8.38 -11.48 -9.22
CA LYS A 25 9.56 -12.35 -9.17
C LYS A 25 10.72 -11.69 -9.93
N TYR A 26 11.87 -11.59 -9.28
CA TYR A 26 13.07 -11.04 -9.88
C TYR A 26 14.13 -12.12 -10.03
N MET A 27 14.84 -12.12 -11.16
CA MET A 27 15.93 -13.06 -11.42
C MET A 27 17.23 -12.50 -10.82
N MET A 28 17.98 -13.34 -10.13
CA MET A 28 19.31 -12.98 -9.62
C MET A 28 20.27 -12.75 -10.79
N GLY A 29 21.10 -11.71 -10.66
CA GLY A 29 22.13 -11.39 -11.67
C GLY A 29 21.62 -10.72 -12.95
N VAL A 30 20.30 -10.53 -13.09
CA VAL A 30 19.71 -9.78 -14.23
C VAL A 30 19.37 -8.37 -13.77
N PRO A 31 19.81 -7.33 -14.50
CA PRO A 31 19.42 -5.95 -14.22
C PRO A 31 17.89 -5.78 -14.30
N ASP A 32 17.28 -5.19 -13.27
CA ASP A 32 15.84 -4.94 -13.20
C ASP A 32 15.59 -3.62 -12.47
N SER A 33 15.11 -2.61 -13.22
CA SER A 33 14.87 -1.27 -12.69
C SER A 33 13.75 -1.25 -11.64
N ASN A 34 12.74 -2.10 -11.77
CA ASN A 34 11.63 -2.19 -10.81
C ASN A 34 12.12 -2.78 -9.47
N ARG A 35 12.96 -3.82 -9.54
CA ARG A 35 13.61 -4.38 -8.35
C ARG A 35 14.48 -3.33 -7.66
N ASP A 36 15.30 -2.64 -8.41
CA ASP A 36 16.24 -1.67 -7.86
C ASP A 36 15.48 -0.49 -7.22
N ARG A 37 14.39 -0.06 -7.83
CA ARG A 37 13.47 0.94 -7.26
C ARG A 37 12.80 0.44 -5.97
N LEU A 38 12.26 -0.77 -5.96
CA LEU A 38 11.70 -1.39 -4.77
C LEU A 38 12.72 -1.44 -3.63
N LEU A 39 13.91 -1.97 -3.89
CA LEU A 39 14.98 -2.07 -2.89
C LEU A 39 15.45 -0.70 -2.40
N SER A 40 15.44 0.33 -3.26
CA SER A 40 15.81 1.69 -2.85
C SER A 40 14.85 2.27 -1.81
N TYR A 41 13.54 2.04 -1.95
CA TYR A 41 12.53 2.49 -0.99
C TYR A 41 12.49 1.66 0.30
N LEU A 42 12.86 0.38 0.21
CA LEU A 42 12.93 -0.52 1.37
C LEU A 42 14.27 -0.48 2.09
N ASN A 43 15.19 0.37 1.64
CA ASN A 43 16.46 0.57 2.32
C ASN A 43 16.24 1.17 3.73
N TYR A 44 16.87 0.56 4.73
CA TYR A 44 16.78 1.00 6.13
C TYR A 44 17.05 2.51 6.31
N ALA A 45 17.99 3.07 5.56
CA ALA A 45 18.32 4.50 5.63
C ALA A 45 17.13 5.41 5.26
N LYS A 46 16.26 4.97 4.37
CA LYS A 46 15.08 5.72 3.88
C LYS A 46 13.81 5.48 4.70
N LEU A 47 13.75 4.46 5.52
CA LEU A 47 12.60 4.19 6.37
C LEU A 47 12.53 5.21 7.52
N LYS A 48 11.35 5.70 7.81
CA LYS A 48 11.10 6.79 8.78
C LYS A 48 10.92 6.24 10.21
N ASN A 49 10.20 5.12 10.35
CA ASN A 49 9.86 4.52 11.64
C ASN A 49 10.93 3.50 12.07
N LYS A 50 11.94 3.94 12.82
CA LYS A 50 13.05 3.07 13.24
C LYS A 50 12.96 2.62 14.71
N VAL A 51 12.10 3.23 15.49
CA VAL A 51 11.97 2.97 16.93
C VAL A 51 10.88 1.96 17.22
N ASP A 52 9.70 2.15 16.64
CA ASP A 52 8.56 1.24 16.80
C ASP A 52 8.62 0.14 15.74
N LYS A 53 8.82 -1.10 16.17
CA LYS A 53 8.92 -2.27 15.27
C LYS A 53 7.66 -2.52 14.45
N VAL A 54 6.47 -2.24 15.01
CA VAL A 54 5.20 -2.42 14.33
C VAL A 54 5.06 -1.39 13.21
N GLN A 55 5.33 -0.12 13.52
CA GLN A 55 5.28 0.96 12.52
C GLN A 55 6.38 0.80 11.46
N PHE A 56 7.57 0.36 11.84
CA PHE A 56 8.64 0.02 10.91
C PHE A 56 8.21 -1.05 9.89
N TYR A 57 7.60 -2.13 10.39
CA TYR A 57 7.15 -3.21 9.52
C TYR A 57 5.97 -2.78 8.63
N LYS A 58 5.03 -2.00 9.17
CA LYS A 58 3.93 -1.41 8.40
C LYS A 58 4.44 -0.50 7.28
N GLU A 59 5.40 0.38 7.57
CA GLU A 59 6.01 1.23 6.55
C GLU A 59 6.64 0.40 5.43
N LEU A 60 7.43 -0.61 5.78
CA LEU A 60 8.06 -1.51 4.83
C LEU A 60 7.02 -2.24 3.97
N PHE A 61 5.98 -2.79 4.59
CA PHE A 61 4.90 -3.48 3.88
C PHE A 61 4.17 -2.56 2.92
N TYR A 62 3.70 -1.41 3.39
CA TYR A 62 2.88 -0.51 2.57
C TYR A 62 3.67 0.21 1.49
N LYS A 63 4.95 0.53 1.71
CA LYS A 63 5.80 1.02 0.63
C LYS A 63 5.97 -0.02 -0.48
N ALA A 64 6.20 -1.28 -0.12
CA ALA A 64 6.23 -2.37 -1.11
C ALA A 64 4.87 -2.54 -1.81
N TYR A 65 3.77 -2.48 -1.08
CA TYR A 65 2.41 -2.56 -1.63
C TYR A 65 2.12 -1.44 -2.63
N MET A 66 2.47 -0.20 -2.29
CA MET A 66 2.28 0.95 -3.16
C MET A 66 3.12 0.85 -4.44
N LEU A 67 4.37 0.38 -4.34
CA LEU A 67 5.24 0.19 -5.50
C LEU A 67 4.71 -0.89 -6.44
N GLU A 68 4.22 -2.02 -5.93
CA GLU A 68 3.61 -3.08 -6.75
C GLU A 68 2.28 -2.63 -7.40
N ASN A 69 1.62 -1.62 -6.83
CA ASN A 69 0.35 -1.08 -7.30
C ASN A 69 0.44 0.39 -7.74
N GLU A 70 1.61 0.87 -8.13
CA GLU A 70 1.86 2.30 -8.38
C GLU A 70 0.94 2.93 -9.44
N ARG A 71 0.43 2.13 -10.38
CA ARG A 71 -0.53 2.57 -11.39
C ARG A 71 -1.91 2.95 -10.82
N ALA A 72 -2.19 2.61 -9.56
CA ALA A 72 -3.44 2.95 -8.93
C ALA A 72 -3.57 4.46 -8.67
N TYR A 73 -2.45 5.11 -8.35
CA TYR A 73 -2.40 6.54 -8.02
C TYR A 73 -1.20 7.23 -8.67
N ILE A 74 -1.46 8.30 -9.41
CA ILE A 74 -0.43 8.99 -10.22
C ILE A 74 0.69 9.63 -9.39
N HIS A 75 0.38 10.03 -8.14
CA HIS A 75 1.34 10.67 -7.24
C HIS A 75 1.86 9.71 -6.16
N THR A 76 1.95 8.42 -6.46
CA THR A 76 2.45 7.40 -5.51
C THR A 76 3.84 7.78 -4.97
N ASP A 77 4.71 8.33 -5.79
CA ASP A 77 6.05 8.77 -5.34
C ASP A 77 5.99 9.82 -4.23
N LYS A 78 5.06 10.77 -4.30
CA LYS A 78 4.88 11.77 -3.24
C LYS A 78 4.45 11.15 -1.91
N LEU A 79 3.60 10.13 -1.97
CA LEU A 79 3.20 9.39 -0.76
C LEU A 79 4.38 8.60 -0.19
N LEU A 80 5.18 7.95 -1.04
CA LEU A 80 6.35 7.16 -0.63
C LEU A 80 7.43 8.01 0.04
N ASP A 81 7.67 9.22 -0.47
CA ASP A 81 8.70 10.14 0.05
C ASP A 81 8.16 11.10 1.13
N GLY A 82 6.85 11.15 1.32
CA GLY A 82 6.17 12.09 2.21
C GLY A 82 6.52 11.93 3.69
N ASN A 83 6.18 12.96 4.46
CA ASN A 83 6.38 12.99 5.91
C ASN A 83 5.26 12.31 6.72
N SER A 84 4.20 11.87 6.04
CA SER A 84 3.08 11.16 6.66
C SER A 84 3.51 9.90 7.43
N TRP A 85 4.60 9.28 7.03
CA TRP A 85 5.16 8.09 7.69
C TRP A 85 5.61 8.32 9.14
N TYR A 86 5.83 9.58 9.55
CA TYR A 86 6.14 9.92 10.95
C TYR A 86 4.91 9.97 11.86
N ASP A 87 3.70 10.02 11.28
CA ASP A 87 2.42 10.09 11.99
C ASP A 87 1.66 8.77 11.75
N ALA A 88 1.46 7.99 12.82
CA ALA A 88 0.85 6.67 12.73
C ALA A 88 -0.61 6.72 12.25
N ASP A 89 -1.39 7.71 12.69
CA ASP A 89 -2.81 7.85 12.33
C ASP A 89 -2.94 8.29 10.87
N ARG A 90 -2.12 9.23 10.45
CA ARG A 90 -2.06 9.69 9.07
C ARG A 90 -1.61 8.57 8.13
N THR A 91 -0.56 7.85 8.49
CA THR A 91 -0.10 6.66 7.76
C THR A 91 -1.22 5.64 7.61
N ALA A 92 -1.93 5.33 8.69
CA ALA A 92 -3.03 4.36 8.66
C ALA A 92 -4.13 4.79 7.68
N ARG A 93 -4.54 6.07 7.69
CA ARG A 93 -5.54 6.59 6.75
C ARG A 93 -5.07 6.49 5.29
N ILE A 94 -3.86 6.93 4.99
CA ILE A 94 -3.28 6.87 3.63
C ILE A 94 -3.22 5.42 3.15
N CYS A 95 -2.72 4.51 3.96
CA CYS A 95 -2.61 3.10 3.60
C CYS A 95 -3.98 2.47 3.34
N GLN A 96 -4.96 2.75 4.20
CA GLN A 96 -6.34 2.28 4.00
C GLN A 96 -6.91 2.80 2.68
N LYS A 97 -6.80 4.10 2.42
CA LYS A 97 -7.34 4.72 1.21
C LYS A 97 -6.65 4.23 -0.05
N TYR A 98 -5.35 3.98 0.01
CA TYR A 98 -4.62 3.40 -1.10
C TYR A 98 -5.08 1.97 -1.42
N VAL A 99 -5.30 1.13 -0.39
CA VAL A 99 -5.82 -0.24 -0.56
C VAL A 99 -7.25 -0.23 -1.13
N GLU A 100 -8.11 0.67 -0.65
CA GLU A 100 -9.47 0.86 -1.18
C GLU A 100 -9.42 1.26 -2.68
N LEU A 101 -8.55 2.21 -3.03
CA LEU A 101 -8.36 2.64 -4.41
C LEU A 101 -7.90 1.50 -5.34
N VAL A 102 -6.92 0.72 -4.91
CA VAL A 102 -6.45 -0.48 -5.65
C VAL A 102 -7.59 -1.47 -5.86
N THR A 103 -8.39 -1.70 -4.80
CA THR A 103 -9.53 -2.61 -4.84
C THR A 103 -10.61 -2.12 -5.82
N PHE A 104 -10.97 -0.85 -5.77
CA PHE A 104 -11.98 -0.27 -6.69
C PHE A 104 -11.51 -0.29 -8.14
N ARG A 105 -10.24 -0.01 -8.40
CA ARG A 105 -9.68 -0.12 -9.76
C ARG A 105 -9.68 -1.57 -10.25
N GLY A 106 -9.43 -2.53 -9.39
CA GLY A 106 -9.55 -3.95 -9.71
C GLY A 106 -10.99 -4.34 -10.08
N ARG A 107 -11.96 -3.92 -9.28
CA ARG A 107 -13.39 -4.15 -9.54
C ARG A 107 -13.87 -3.47 -10.84
N LEU A 108 -13.37 -2.26 -11.11
CA LEU A 108 -13.74 -1.55 -12.35
C LEU A 108 -13.34 -2.32 -13.59
N LYS A 109 -12.24 -3.05 -13.58
CA LYS A 109 -11.80 -3.88 -14.71
C LYS A 109 -12.75 -5.04 -15.01
N THR A 110 -13.45 -5.53 -14.00
CA THR A 110 -14.36 -6.68 -14.11
C THR A 110 -15.84 -6.29 -14.11
N ALA A 111 -16.16 -5.00 -13.88
CA ALA A 111 -17.53 -4.50 -13.86
C ALA A 111 -18.20 -4.66 -15.21
N VAL A 112 -19.42 -5.20 -15.21
CA VAL A 112 -20.19 -5.49 -16.43
C VAL A 112 -21.17 -4.36 -16.77
N THR A 113 -21.90 -3.86 -15.76
CA THR A 113 -22.95 -2.86 -15.98
C THR A 113 -22.42 -1.42 -15.94
N ASN A 114 -23.06 -0.54 -16.72
CA ASN A 114 -22.71 0.89 -16.72
C ASN A 114 -22.98 1.54 -15.34
N ALA A 115 -24.04 1.13 -14.64
CA ALA A 115 -24.37 1.64 -13.32
C ALA A 115 -23.26 1.31 -12.30
N GLU A 116 -22.76 0.08 -12.32
CA GLU A 116 -21.63 -0.34 -11.46
C GLU A 116 -20.35 0.43 -11.80
N LYS A 117 -20.03 0.59 -13.09
CA LYS A 117 -18.86 1.37 -13.54
C LYS A 117 -18.94 2.83 -13.06
N MET A 118 -20.12 3.45 -13.18
CA MET A 118 -20.32 4.83 -12.71
C MET A 118 -20.14 4.96 -11.19
N LYS A 119 -20.68 4.01 -10.42
CA LYS A 119 -20.51 3.98 -8.97
C LYS A 119 -19.03 3.85 -8.59
N LEU A 120 -18.32 2.88 -9.16
CA LEU A 120 -16.90 2.65 -8.90
C LEU A 120 -16.04 3.85 -9.31
N ASN A 121 -16.32 4.49 -10.42
CA ASN A 121 -15.61 5.71 -10.84
C ASN A 121 -15.80 6.86 -9.84
N LYS A 122 -17.00 7.00 -9.25
CA LYS A 122 -17.25 7.99 -8.20
C LYS A 122 -16.46 7.67 -6.93
N GLU A 123 -16.45 6.41 -6.51
CA GLU A 123 -15.67 5.95 -5.34
C GLU A 123 -14.17 6.19 -5.56
N ILE A 124 -13.63 5.79 -6.71
CA ILE A 124 -12.22 6.03 -7.10
C ILE A 124 -11.88 7.52 -7.02
N LYS A 125 -12.74 8.40 -7.56
CA LYS A 125 -12.52 9.84 -7.52
C LYS A 125 -12.48 10.37 -6.08
N THR A 126 -13.36 9.88 -5.22
CA THR A 126 -13.39 10.26 -3.80
C THR A 126 -12.10 9.85 -3.09
N GLU A 127 -11.61 8.62 -3.30
CA GLU A 127 -10.37 8.16 -2.68
C GLU A 127 -9.15 8.95 -3.16
N ILE A 128 -9.11 9.29 -4.46
CA ILE A 128 -8.04 10.14 -5.02
C ILE A 128 -8.04 11.52 -4.34
N GLN A 129 -9.19 12.16 -4.17
CA GLN A 129 -9.28 13.46 -3.49
C GLN A 129 -8.79 13.41 -2.05
N VAL A 130 -9.09 12.32 -1.33
CA VAL A 130 -8.58 12.13 0.03
C VAL A 130 -7.05 11.99 0.02
N LEU A 131 -6.50 11.17 -0.86
CA LEU A 131 -5.05 11.00 -0.98
C LEU A 131 -4.35 12.30 -1.37
N GLU A 132 -4.90 13.08 -2.29
CA GLU A 132 -4.37 14.41 -2.67
C GLU A 132 -4.34 15.38 -1.47
N SER A 133 -5.33 15.33 -0.59
CA SER A 133 -5.35 16.16 0.62
C SER A 133 -4.30 15.75 1.65
N GLU A 134 -3.81 14.52 1.59
CA GLU A 134 -2.79 13.96 2.49
C GLU A 134 -1.35 14.08 1.94
N GLU A 135 -1.16 14.54 0.70
CA GLU A 135 0.18 14.71 0.09
C GLU A 135 1.03 15.82 0.75
N ILE A 136 0.44 16.65 1.56
CA ILE A 136 1.08 17.83 2.17
C ILE A 136 2.01 17.43 3.34
#